data_3debfd0f620e3e9b54934e33ec8f7602
#
_entry.id   3debfd0f620e3e9b54934e33ec8f7602
#
_cell.length_a   1.000
_cell.length_b   1.000
_cell.length_c   1.000
_cell.angle_alpha   90.00
_cell.angle_beta   90.00
_cell.angle_gamma   90.00
#
_symmetry.space_group_name_H-M   'P 1'
#
loop_
_entity.id
_entity.type
_entity.pdbx_description
1 polymer ?
#
loop_
_entity_poly.entity_id
_entity_poly.type
_entity_poly.pdbx_seq_one_letter_code
_entity_poly.pdbx_strand_id
1 'polypeptide(L)'
;VSIVVLILTFQILDFYKVVYLFGDPWKTALPLHLCDFSAISIAGYLLTGNKHLFNFSFFWGIAGAGMAILTPNSVHAFPSVDYLANQYGHSLILLGISVAIIVFKERPYQRDIFVIFGWTTLMLPPLYVINYFLRAPANYWYLLEKPYGNNIMTPLPEAPFHMLYLYPIAFCVLLLVYAPYYFSDRRAPNK
;
A
#
# COMPACT_ATOMS: atom_id res chain seq x y z
N VAL A 1 8.68 18.82 5.17
CA VAL A 1 9.78 18.54 4.21
C VAL A 1 10.58 17.30 4.63
N SER A 2 11.05 17.18 5.88
CA SER A 2 11.93 16.09 6.33
C SER A 2 11.33 14.67 6.09
N ILE A 3 10.05 14.47 6.39
CA ILE A 3 9.37 13.18 6.16
C ILE A 3 9.33 12.84 4.66
N VAL A 4 9.07 13.82 3.80
CA VAL A 4 9.06 13.62 2.34
C VAL A 4 10.43 13.16 1.86
N VAL A 5 11.50 13.82 2.32
CA VAL A 5 12.87 13.42 1.97
C VAL A 5 13.15 11.98 2.42
N LEU A 6 12.76 11.61 3.64
CA LEU A 6 12.94 10.24 4.15
C LEU A 6 12.18 9.21 3.29
N ILE A 7 10.92 9.48 2.94
CA ILE A 7 10.11 8.59 2.11
C ILE A 7 10.74 8.40 0.73
N LEU A 8 11.08 9.50 0.03
CA LEU A 8 11.63 9.43 -1.31
C LEU A 8 13.03 8.82 -1.33
N THR A 9 13.88 9.15 -0.35
CA THR A 9 15.18 8.51 -0.20
C THR A 9 15.04 7.01 0.05
N PHE A 10 14.08 6.61 0.89
CA PHE A 10 13.84 5.19 1.14
C PHE A 10 13.43 4.45 -0.14
N GLN A 11 12.56 5.01 -0.98
CA GLN A 11 12.16 4.37 -2.24
C GLN A 11 13.37 4.14 -3.17
N ILE A 12 14.32 5.07 -3.23
CA ILE A 12 15.54 4.92 -4.01
C ILE A 12 16.46 3.85 -3.40
N LEU A 13 16.62 3.87 -2.07
CA LEU A 13 17.46 2.91 -1.35
C LEU A 13 16.89 1.49 -1.40
N ASP A 14 15.56 1.34 -1.38
CA ASP A 14 14.91 0.04 -1.50
C ASP A 14 15.15 -0.59 -2.87
N PHE A 15 15.02 0.21 -3.95
CA PHE A 15 15.41 -0.24 -5.28
C PHE A 15 16.89 -0.68 -5.33
N TYR A 16 17.79 0.14 -4.77
CA TYR A 16 19.21 -0.19 -4.70
C TYR A 16 19.46 -1.49 -3.92
N LYS A 17 18.81 -1.64 -2.76
CA LYS A 17 18.88 -2.86 -1.93
C LYS A 17 18.50 -4.10 -2.73
N VAL A 18 17.34 -4.08 -3.38
CA VAL A 18 16.82 -5.23 -4.12
C VAL A 18 17.74 -5.61 -5.28
N VAL A 19 18.14 -4.63 -6.08
CA VAL A 19 18.90 -4.91 -7.31
C VAL A 19 20.39 -5.16 -7.05
N TYR A 20 21.03 -4.35 -6.21
CA TYR A 20 22.49 -4.38 -6.07
C TYR A 20 22.99 -5.12 -4.83
N LEU A 21 22.21 -5.16 -3.73
CA LEU A 21 22.60 -5.89 -2.53
C LEU A 21 22.12 -7.34 -2.55
N PHE A 22 20.89 -7.56 -3.02
CA PHE A 22 20.31 -8.91 -3.07
C PHE A 22 20.50 -9.59 -4.43
N GLY A 23 20.79 -8.82 -5.48
CA GLY A 23 21.01 -9.34 -6.83
C GLY A 23 19.71 -9.76 -7.53
N ASP A 24 18.57 -9.29 -7.05
CA ASP A 24 17.28 -9.59 -7.66
C ASP A 24 17.10 -8.82 -8.98
N PRO A 25 16.32 -9.35 -9.92
CA PRO A 25 16.05 -8.66 -11.17
C PRO A 25 15.41 -7.29 -10.95
N TRP A 26 15.91 -6.24 -11.60
CA TRP A 26 15.38 -4.86 -11.48
C TRP A 26 13.86 -4.76 -11.69
N LYS A 27 13.30 -5.66 -12.48
CA LYS A 27 11.86 -5.72 -12.75
C LYS A 27 11.00 -6.13 -11.54
N THR A 28 11.58 -6.56 -10.44
CA THR A 28 10.89 -6.81 -9.17
C THR A 28 10.94 -5.62 -8.22
N ALA A 29 11.81 -4.65 -8.51
CA ALA A 29 12.07 -3.50 -7.66
C ALA A 29 11.40 -2.21 -8.16
N LEU A 30 10.61 -2.24 -9.24
CA LEU A 30 9.91 -1.04 -9.70
C LEU A 30 8.86 -0.61 -8.67
N PRO A 31 8.65 0.70 -8.47
CA PRO A 31 7.72 1.24 -7.47
C PRO A 31 6.26 1.11 -7.94
N LEU A 32 5.80 -0.13 -8.11
CA LEU A 32 4.48 -0.47 -8.64
C LEU A 32 3.60 -1.24 -7.65
N HIS A 33 4.10 -1.52 -6.44
CA HIS A 33 3.26 -2.07 -5.38
C HIS A 33 2.34 -1.00 -4.78
N LEU A 34 1.28 -1.44 -4.14
CA LEU A 34 0.31 -0.54 -3.50
C LEU A 34 0.95 0.36 -2.45
N CYS A 35 1.97 -0.15 -1.75
CA CYS A 35 2.74 0.59 -0.75
C CYS A 35 3.56 1.71 -1.39
N ASP A 36 4.12 1.49 -2.60
CA ASP A 36 4.88 2.51 -3.32
C ASP A 36 3.97 3.65 -3.76
N PHE A 37 2.80 3.32 -4.33
CA PHE A 37 1.79 4.33 -4.65
C PHE A 37 1.34 5.10 -3.40
N SER A 38 1.22 4.44 -2.25
CA SER A 38 0.90 5.10 -0.98
C SER A 38 2.01 6.03 -0.52
N ALA A 39 3.27 5.60 -0.63
CA ALA A 39 4.45 6.39 -0.28
C ALA A 39 4.57 7.65 -1.15
N ILE A 40 4.45 7.49 -2.46
CA ILE A 40 4.47 8.61 -3.41
C ILE A 40 3.29 9.55 -3.17
N SER A 41 2.10 9.01 -2.91
CA SER A 41 0.90 9.80 -2.65
C SER A 41 1.03 10.61 -1.37
N ILE A 42 1.51 10.03 -0.25
CA ILE A 42 1.67 10.79 0.99
C ILE A 42 2.78 11.85 0.86
N ALA A 43 3.88 11.54 0.18
CA ALA A 43 4.91 12.52 -0.10
C ALA A 43 4.37 13.68 -0.95
N GLY A 44 3.62 13.37 -2.00
CA GLY A 44 2.95 14.35 -2.85
C GLY A 44 1.93 15.20 -2.07
N TYR A 45 1.12 14.58 -1.20
CA TYR A 45 0.20 15.33 -0.32
C TYR A 45 0.96 16.32 0.59
N LEU A 46 2.00 15.84 1.26
CA LEU A 46 2.78 16.68 2.19
C LEU A 46 3.49 17.87 1.50
N LEU A 47 3.68 17.81 0.18
CA LEU A 47 4.24 18.91 -0.63
C LEU A 47 3.18 19.85 -1.18
N THR A 48 2.01 19.33 -1.56
CA THR A 48 1.03 20.08 -2.37
C THR A 48 -0.28 20.38 -1.64
N GLY A 49 -0.59 19.65 -0.56
CA GLY A 49 -1.88 19.70 0.10
C GLY A 49 -3.03 19.08 -0.71
N ASN A 50 -2.74 18.34 -1.80
CA ASN A 50 -3.77 17.78 -2.66
C ASN A 50 -4.54 16.66 -1.95
N LYS A 51 -5.83 16.89 -1.72
CA LYS A 51 -6.73 15.98 -1.01
C LYS A 51 -6.84 14.59 -1.64
N HIS A 52 -6.77 14.48 -2.96
CA HIS A 52 -6.81 13.18 -3.62
C HIS A 52 -5.59 12.33 -3.26
N LEU A 53 -4.41 12.93 -3.19
CA LEU A 53 -3.18 12.24 -2.78
C LEU A 53 -3.25 11.78 -1.31
N PHE A 54 -3.86 12.59 -0.42
CA PHE A 54 -4.14 12.15 0.94
C PHE A 54 -5.06 10.92 0.95
N ASN A 55 -6.15 10.95 0.20
CA ASN A 55 -7.11 9.84 0.16
C ASN A 55 -6.47 8.55 -0.36
N PHE A 56 -5.65 8.61 -1.41
CA PHE A 56 -4.90 7.45 -1.89
C PHE A 56 -3.99 6.89 -0.81
N SER A 57 -3.16 7.73 -0.19
CA SER A 57 -2.24 7.29 0.86
C SER A 57 -2.99 6.77 2.09
N PHE A 58 -4.09 7.41 2.49
CA PHE A 58 -4.88 6.99 3.64
C PHE A 58 -5.43 5.57 3.47
N PHE A 59 -6.15 5.31 2.38
CA PHE A 59 -6.79 4.02 2.19
C PHE A 59 -5.79 2.92 1.83
N TRP A 60 -4.93 3.15 0.84
CA TRP A 60 -3.94 2.17 0.41
C TRP A 60 -2.82 1.99 1.44
N GLY A 61 -2.38 3.07 2.09
CA GLY A 61 -1.30 3.03 3.06
C GLY A 61 -1.72 2.31 4.34
N ILE A 62 -2.89 2.63 4.91
CA ILE A 62 -3.36 1.93 6.11
C ILE A 62 -3.64 0.45 5.81
N ALA A 63 -4.29 0.15 4.67
CA ALA A 63 -4.55 -1.23 4.28
C ALA A 63 -3.25 -2.00 3.97
N GLY A 64 -2.39 -1.46 3.09
CA GLY A 64 -1.17 -2.13 2.64
C GLY A 64 -0.04 -2.08 3.66
N ALA A 65 0.38 -0.88 4.07
CA ALA A 65 1.48 -0.73 5.03
C ALA A 65 1.11 -1.27 6.42
N GLY A 66 -0.14 -1.09 6.84
CA GLY A 66 -0.64 -1.70 8.09
C GLY A 66 -0.54 -3.22 8.07
N MET A 67 -0.98 -3.87 6.99
CA MET A 67 -0.86 -5.32 6.83
C MET A 67 0.60 -5.78 6.79
N ALA A 68 1.47 -5.07 6.07
CA ALA A 68 2.88 -5.44 5.97
C ALA A 68 3.64 -5.35 7.30
N ILE A 69 3.22 -4.45 8.19
CA ILE A 69 3.78 -4.34 9.55
C ILE A 69 3.22 -5.45 10.45
N LEU A 70 1.91 -5.71 10.40
CA LEU A 70 1.25 -6.67 11.28
C LEU A 70 1.52 -8.13 10.88
N THR A 71 1.69 -8.37 9.58
CA THR A 71 1.91 -9.72 9.03
C THR A 71 3.16 -9.74 8.13
N PRO A 72 4.36 -9.47 8.69
CA PRO A 72 5.59 -9.49 7.92
C PRO A 72 5.85 -10.88 7.35
N ASN A 73 6.50 -10.95 6.19
CA ASN A 73 6.87 -12.23 5.59
C ASN A 73 7.82 -13.00 6.52
N SER A 74 7.45 -14.21 6.90
CA SER A 74 8.24 -15.05 7.81
C SER A 74 9.58 -15.52 7.24
N VAL A 75 9.76 -15.48 5.92
CA VAL A 75 11.03 -15.82 5.26
C VAL A 75 12.14 -14.84 5.64
N HIS A 76 11.80 -13.60 5.89
CA HIS A 76 12.71 -12.52 6.23
C HIS A 76 12.50 -12.03 7.67
N ALA A 77 12.56 -12.95 8.64
CA ALA A 77 12.36 -12.63 10.05
C ALA A 77 13.46 -11.70 10.61
N PHE A 78 13.11 -10.99 11.70
CA PHE A 78 14.08 -10.19 12.46
C PHE A 78 15.32 -11.04 12.88
N PRO A 79 16.54 -10.53 12.76
CA PRO A 79 16.98 -9.14 12.45
C PRO A 79 17.44 -8.92 10.99
N SER A 80 16.88 -9.60 10.00
CA SER A 80 17.32 -9.44 8.62
C SER A 80 17.19 -8.00 8.12
N VAL A 81 18.09 -7.59 7.24
CA VAL A 81 18.06 -6.25 6.61
C VAL A 81 16.74 -6.03 5.87
N ASP A 82 16.25 -7.05 5.19
CA ASP A 82 14.99 -6.96 4.45
C ASP A 82 13.79 -6.75 5.38
N TYR A 83 13.73 -7.48 6.51
CA TYR A 83 12.71 -7.24 7.53
C TYR A 83 12.76 -5.82 8.09
N LEU A 84 13.96 -5.34 8.46
CA LEU A 84 14.13 -4.00 9.02
C LEU A 84 13.78 -2.91 8.00
N ALA A 85 14.17 -3.06 6.75
CA ALA A 85 13.83 -2.14 5.67
C ALA A 85 12.31 -2.13 5.41
N ASN A 86 11.68 -3.31 5.37
CA ASN A 86 10.23 -3.43 5.22
C ASN A 86 9.50 -2.69 6.35
N GLN A 87 9.86 -2.92 7.61
CA GLN A 87 9.25 -2.25 8.76
C GLN A 87 9.46 -0.73 8.71
N TYR A 88 10.67 -0.29 8.37
CA TYR A 88 11.01 1.13 8.30
C TYR A 88 10.21 1.85 7.19
N GLY A 89 10.20 1.32 5.97
CA GLY A 89 9.51 1.94 4.84
C GLY A 89 8.00 2.06 5.08
N HIS A 90 7.37 0.99 5.56
CA HIS A 90 5.93 1.01 5.86
C HIS A 90 5.59 1.94 7.04
N SER A 91 6.47 2.02 8.05
CA SER A 91 6.31 2.96 9.17
C SER A 91 6.39 4.42 8.72
N LEU A 92 7.23 4.75 7.73
CA LEU A 92 7.31 6.11 7.17
C LEU A 92 6.00 6.50 6.46
N ILE A 93 5.34 5.58 5.75
CA ILE A 93 4.04 5.83 5.14
C ILE A 93 3.02 6.17 6.23
N LEU A 94 2.90 5.32 7.26
CA LEU A 94 1.96 5.53 8.37
C LEU A 94 2.27 6.81 9.16
N LEU A 95 3.54 7.16 9.34
CA LEU A 95 3.96 8.42 9.96
C LEU A 95 3.48 9.61 9.14
N GLY A 96 3.66 9.59 7.82
CA GLY A 96 3.19 10.65 6.93
C GLY A 96 1.67 10.83 7.00
N ILE A 97 0.91 9.72 6.96
CA ILE A 97 -0.54 9.72 7.11
C ILE A 97 -0.96 10.27 8.48
N SER A 98 -0.25 9.87 9.55
CA SER A 98 -0.52 10.36 10.91
C SER A 98 -0.29 11.86 11.01
N VAL A 99 0.75 12.40 10.40
CA VAL A 99 0.99 13.84 10.33
C VAL A 99 -0.13 14.55 9.57
N ALA A 100 -0.59 14.01 8.45
CA ALA A 100 -1.71 14.57 7.70
C ALA A 100 -2.99 14.65 8.57
N ILE A 101 -3.29 13.61 9.32
CA ILE A 101 -4.48 13.55 10.19
C ILE A 101 -4.34 14.46 11.41
N ILE A 102 -3.21 14.38 12.12
CA ILE A 102 -3.05 15.03 13.44
C ILE A 102 -2.70 16.51 13.29
N VAL A 103 -1.74 16.83 12.41
CA VAL A 103 -1.20 18.19 12.26
C VAL A 103 -2.05 19.00 11.27
N PHE A 104 -2.31 18.45 10.08
CA PHE A 104 -3.07 19.14 9.04
C PHE A 104 -4.58 18.96 9.16
N LYS A 105 -5.04 18.13 10.13
CA LYS A 105 -6.46 17.87 10.40
C LYS A 105 -7.21 17.29 9.22
N GLU A 106 -6.48 16.57 8.36
CA GLU A 106 -7.09 15.88 7.23
C GLU A 106 -7.93 14.69 7.69
N ARG A 107 -8.99 14.44 6.96
CA ARG A 107 -9.85 13.28 7.20
C ARG A 107 -10.43 12.73 5.89
N PRO A 108 -10.65 11.42 5.79
CA PRO A 108 -11.40 10.83 4.68
C PRO A 108 -12.92 11.08 4.86
N TYR A 109 -13.67 10.91 3.76
CA TYR A 109 -15.12 10.92 3.75
C TYR A 109 -15.64 9.60 3.16
N GLN A 110 -16.89 9.26 3.45
CA GLN A 110 -17.51 8.00 2.98
C GLN A 110 -17.45 7.84 1.45
N ARG A 111 -17.65 8.91 0.69
CA ARG A 111 -17.56 8.90 -0.78
C ARG A 111 -16.18 8.51 -1.29
N ASP A 112 -15.13 8.80 -0.51
CA ASP A 112 -13.75 8.55 -0.93
C ASP A 112 -13.46 7.04 -1.03
N ILE A 113 -14.20 6.19 -0.29
CA ILE A 113 -14.13 4.73 -0.40
C ILE A 113 -14.41 4.30 -1.84
N PHE A 114 -15.50 4.78 -2.41
CA PHE A 114 -15.90 4.42 -3.77
C PHE A 114 -14.95 4.99 -4.82
N VAL A 115 -14.44 6.20 -4.60
CA VAL A 115 -13.44 6.82 -5.48
C VAL A 115 -12.14 6.01 -5.49
N ILE A 116 -11.65 5.64 -4.30
CA ILE A 116 -10.41 4.85 -4.19
C ILE A 116 -10.62 3.43 -4.72
N PHE A 117 -11.75 2.79 -4.44
CA PHE A 117 -12.06 1.48 -4.98
C PHE A 117 -12.16 1.51 -6.52
N GLY A 118 -12.77 2.56 -7.08
CA GLY A 118 -12.82 2.79 -8.52
C GLY A 118 -11.42 2.95 -9.13
N TRP A 119 -10.54 3.75 -8.52
CA TRP A 119 -9.16 3.88 -8.96
C TRP A 119 -8.37 2.57 -8.82
N THR A 120 -8.56 1.84 -7.73
CA THR A 120 -7.96 0.51 -7.54
C THR A 120 -8.37 -0.43 -8.69
N THR A 121 -9.66 -0.44 -9.03
CA THR A 121 -10.18 -1.23 -10.15
C THR A 121 -9.58 -0.81 -11.50
N LEU A 122 -9.49 0.50 -11.73
CA LEU A 122 -8.92 1.04 -12.98
C LEU A 122 -7.43 0.73 -13.13
N MET A 123 -6.70 0.55 -12.03
CA MET A 123 -5.28 0.19 -12.04
C MET A 123 -5.03 -1.29 -12.35
N LEU A 124 -6.00 -2.18 -12.15
CA LEU A 124 -5.82 -3.62 -12.38
C LEU A 124 -5.43 -3.98 -13.83
N PRO A 125 -6.14 -3.51 -14.89
CA PRO A 125 -5.78 -3.86 -16.26
C PRO A 125 -4.38 -3.38 -16.67
N PRO A 126 -3.96 -2.12 -16.46
CA PRO A 126 -2.62 -1.70 -16.82
C PRO A 126 -1.53 -2.45 -16.04
N LEU A 127 -1.73 -2.73 -14.74
CA LEU A 127 -0.78 -3.51 -13.96
C LEU A 127 -0.71 -4.97 -14.42
N TYR A 128 -1.83 -5.58 -14.82
CA TYR A 128 -1.84 -6.90 -15.42
C TYR A 128 -1.00 -6.92 -16.70
N VAL A 129 -1.18 -5.94 -17.58
CA VAL A 129 -0.41 -5.78 -18.82
C VAL A 129 1.07 -5.59 -18.51
N ILE A 130 1.42 -4.74 -17.53
CA ILE A 130 2.81 -4.54 -17.11
C ILE A 130 3.43 -5.86 -16.62
N ASN A 131 2.76 -6.58 -15.72
CA ASN A 131 3.22 -7.89 -15.24
C ASN A 131 3.42 -8.88 -16.37
N TYR A 132 2.49 -8.92 -17.35
CA TYR A 132 2.57 -9.80 -18.50
C TYR A 132 3.82 -9.54 -19.35
N PHE A 133 4.17 -8.27 -19.60
CA PHE A 133 5.36 -7.90 -20.36
C PHE A 133 6.66 -8.08 -19.57
N LEU A 134 6.65 -7.77 -18.28
CA LEU A 134 7.83 -7.94 -17.43
C LEU A 134 8.16 -9.41 -17.18
N ARG A 135 7.16 -10.28 -17.17
CA ARG A 135 7.25 -11.73 -16.89
C ARG A 135 7.83 -12.03 -15.49
N ALA A 136 7.72 -13.28 -15.07
CA ALA A 136 8.28 -13.72 -13.80
C ALA A 136 9.77 -13.32 -13.66
N PRO A 137 10.22 -12.95 -12.46
CA PRO A 137 9.50 -12.96 -11.19
C PRO A 137 8.68 -11.69 -10.88
N ALA A 138 8.51 -10.73 -11.79
CA ALA A 138 7.66 -9.56 -11.57
C ALA A 138 6.19 -9.97 -11.42
N ASN A 139 5.57 -9.58 -10.30
CA ASN A 139 4.18 -9.93 -9.98
C ASN A 139 3.55 -8.86 -9.08
N TYR A 140 3.39 -7.65 -9.63
CA TYR A 140 2.83 -6.52 -8.89
C TYR A 140 1.36 -6.76 -8.57
N TRP A 141 0.97 -6.42 -7.34
CA TRP A 141 -0.35 -6.65 -6.77
C TRP A 141 -0.79 -8.12 -6.78
N TYR A 142 0.17 -9.05 -6.97
CA TYR A 142 -0.09 -10.49 -7.02
C TYR A 142 -1.15 -10.91 -8.05
N LEU A 143 -1.16 -10.21 -9.21
CA LEU A 143 -2.19 -10.42 -10.24
C LEU A 143 -1.99 -11.71 -11.04
N LEU A 144 -0.74 -12.18 -11.19
CA LEU A 144 -0.41 -13.39 -11.96
C LEU A 144 -0.29 -14.63 -11.09
N GLU A 145 0.20 -14.48 -9.86
CA GLU A 145 0.46 -15.58 -8.92
C GLU A 145 0.23 -15.11 -7.48
N LYS A 146 -0.16 -16.03 -6.58
CA LYS A 146 -0.22 -15.74 -5.15
C LYS A 146 1.19 -15.57 -4.58
N PRO A 147 1.38 -14.74 -3.52
CA PRO A 147 2.66 -14.63 -2.84
C PRO A 147 3.05 -15.96 -2.18
N TYR A 148 4.35 -16.25 -2.16
CA TYR A 148 4.86 -17.43 -1.47
C TYR A 148 4.66 -17.33 0.04
N GLY A 149 4.66 -18.50 0.69
CA GLY A 149 4.55 -18.61 2.15
C GLY A 149 3.12 -18.63 2.66
N ASN A 150 2.99 -18.71 3.99
CA ASN A 150 1.70 -18.75 4.67
C ASN A 150 1.20 -17.33 4.92
N ASN A 151 0.19 -16.92 4.19
CA ASN A 151 -0.39 -15.56 4.23
C ASN A 151 -1.91 -15.61 4.01
N ILE A 152 -2.55 -14.44 4.05
CA ILE A 152 -4.01 -14.32 3.90
C ILE A 152 -4.55 -14.85 2.56
N MET A 153 -3.71 -14.97 1.53
CA MET A 153 -4.10 -15.50 0.23
C MET A 153 -3.96 -17.03 0.13
N THR A 154 -3.30 -17.68 1.10
CA THR A 154 -3.07 -19.13 1.08
C THR A 154 -4.35 -19.94 0.89
N PRO A 155 -5.47 -19.65 1.59
CA PRO A 155 -6.72 -20.39 1.43
C PRO A 155 -7.49 -20.07 0.15
N LEU A 156 -7.08 -19.06 -0.62
CA LEU A 156 -7.77 -18.67 -1.85
C LEU A 156 -7.42 -19.60 -3.01
N PRO A 157 -8.30 -19.72 -4.03
CA PRO A 157 -8.00 -20.46 -5.26
C PRO A 157 -6.72 -19.96 -5.94
N GLU A 158 -6.18 -20.79 -6.83
CA GLU A 158 -5.02 -20.39 -7.64
C GLU A 158 -5.37 -19.29 -8.64
N ALA A 159 -4.34 -18.58 -9.10
CA ALA A 159 -4.49 -17.53 -10.11
C ALA A 159 -5.12 -18.08 -11.41
N PRO A 160 -5.99 -17.33 -12.07
CA PRO A 160 -6.41 -15.95 -11.78
C PRO A 160 -7.63 -15.88 -10.85
N PHE A 161 -8.20 -17.01 -10.41
CA PHE A 161 -9.48 -17.05 -9.67
C PHE A 161 -9.40 -16.45 -8.27
N HIS A 162 -8.21 -16.39 -7.65
CA HIS A 162 -8.01 -15.69 -6.37
C HIS A 162 -8.48 -14.22 -6.41
N MET A 163 -8.39 -13.56 -7.58
CA MET A 163 -8.82 -12.17 -7.74
C MET A 163 -10.32 -11.97 -7.53
N LEU A 164 -11.15 -12.98 -7.84
CA LEU A 164 -12.60 -12.92 -7.58
C LEU A 164 -12.93 -12.79 -6.09
N TYR A 165 -12.07 -13.32 -5.22
CA TYR A 165 -12.20 -13.23 -3.78
C TYR A 165 -11.49 -12.00 -3.21
N LEU A 166 -10.31 -11.68 -3.74
CA LEU A 166 -9.56 -10.50 -3.28
C LEU A 166 -10.30 -9.20 -3.56
N TYR A 167 -11.04 -9.13 -4.67
CA TYR A 167 -11.75 -7.92 -5.05
C TYR A 167 -12.80 -7.49 -4.01
N PRO A 168 -13.76 -8.34 -3.59
CA PRO A 168 -14.69 -7.97 -2.51
C PRO A 168 -13.96 -7.82 -1.14
N ILE A 169 -12.91 -8.60 -0.86
CA ILE A 169 -12.12 -8.44 0.36
C ILE A 169 -11.48 -7.04 0.40
N ALA A 170 -10.90 -6.58 -0.71
CA ALA A 170 -10.32 -5.25 -0.80
C ALA A 170 -11.36 -4.16 -0.49
N PHE A 171 -12.57 -4.28 -1.01
CA PHE A 171 -13.66 -3.34 -0.68
C PHE A 171 -14.00 -3.36 0.81
N CYS A 172 -14.13 -4.55 1.42
CA CYS A 172 -14.35 -4.69 2.86
C CYS A 172 -13.22 -4.06 3.69
N VAL A 173 -11.97 -4.21 3.26
CA VAL A 173 -10.82 -3.58 3.93
C VAL A 173 -10.92 -2.05 3.88
N LEU A 174 -11.30 -1.45 2.74
CA LEU A 174 -11.51 0.01 2.65
C LEU A 174 -12.63 0.48 3.60
N LEU A 175 -13.73 -0.29 3.73
CA LEU A 175 -14.78 -0.01 4.70
C LEU A 175 -14.26 -0.06 6.14
N LEU A 176 -13.45 -1.07 6.48
CA LEU A 176 -12.83 -1.21 7.81
C LEU A 176 -11.87 -0.05 8.12
N VAL A 177 -11.07 0.37 7.15
CA VAL A 177 -10.16 1.53 7.30
C VAL A 177 -10.95 2.82 7.56
N TYR A 178 -12.13 2.97 6.97
CA TYR A 178 -13.00 4.13 7.20
C TYR A 178 -13.84 4.03 8.48
N ALA A 179 -14.07 2.84 9.02
CA ALA A 179 -15.00 2.59 10.13
C ALA A 179 -14.82 3.53 11.35
N PRO A 180 -13.60 3.87 11.82
CA PRO A 180 -13.41 4.81 12.94
C PRO A 180 -14.08 6.18 12.67
N TYR A 181 -13.98 6.70 11.46
CA TYR A 181 -14.58 7.97 11.06
C TYR A 181 -16.12 7.88 10.98
N TYR A 182 -16.63 6.78 10.44
CA TYR A 182 -18.06 6.53 10.39
C TYR A 182 -18.71 6.55 11.79
N PHE A 183 -18.11 5.87 12.76
CA PHE A 183 -18.62 5.85 14.12
C PHE A 183 -18.43 7.20 14.83
N SER A 184 -17.36 7.93 14.55
CA SER A 184 -17.13 9.27 15.08
C SER A 184 -18.20 10.25 14.59
N ASP A 185 -18.52 10.22 13.29
CA ASP A 185 -19.52 11.11 12.70
C ASP A 185 -20.93 10.86 13.25
N ARG A 186 -21.27 9.60 13.54
CA ARG A 186 -22.58 9.26 14.13
C ARG A 186 -22.72 9.66 15.61
N ARG A 187 -21.59 9.79 16.32
CA ARG A 187 -21.59 10.19 17.73
C ARG A 187 -21.56 11.71 17.92
N ALA A 188 -21.18 12.48 16.90
CA ALA A 188 -21.25 13.91 16.95
C ALA A 188 -22.72 14.32 16.75
N PRO A 189 -23.43 14.85 17.77
CA PRO A 189 -24.77 15.39 17.58
C PRO A 189 -24.68 16.51 16.54
N ASN A 190 -25.65 16.56 15.62
CA ASN A 190 -25.76 17.56 14.56
C ASN A 190 -25.43 18.95 15.12
N LYS A 191 -24.26 19.48 14.74
CA LYS A 191 -23.96 20.90 14.86
C LYS A 191 -24.35 21.61 13.60
#